data_87559b3dd36a93bfde1ab03108062bac
#
_entry.id   87559b3dd36a93bfde1ab03108062bac
#
_cell.length_a   1.000
_cell.length_b   1.000
_cell.length_c   1.000
_cell.angle_alpha   90.00
_cell.angle_beta   90.00
_cell.angle_gamma   90.00
#
_symmetry.space_group_name_H-M   'P 1'
#
loop_
_entity.id
_entity.type
_entity.pdbx_description
1 polymer ?
#
loop_
_entity_poly.entity_id
_entity_poly.type
_entity_poly.pdbx_seq_one_letter_code
_entity_poly.pdbx_strand_id
1 'polypeptide(L)'
;MAEVRETTRQETFQERLWVPWWWWPFAGVVIAMFVAEVIPGLPGSWQVWSGVIITAIVVSWLITVGIAPVGVDAEGLRAGAAKLPYSAVGAVRIVEPATRKALLGPAGDDRAYLLTRDWIRGSVYVEVVDDQDPVPYWLVSTRHPARLAAALRRADDDGPATF
;
A
#
# COMPACT_ATOMS: atom_id res chain seq x y z
N MET A 1 9.16 -38.24 13.88
CA MET A 1 8.40 -37.99 12.62
C MET A 1 7.32 -36.91 12.82
N ALA A 2 7.64 -35.84 13.55
CA ALA A 2 6.69 -34.76 13.89
C ALA A 2 7.22 -33.33 13.57
N GLU A 3 8.34 -33.21 12.85
CA GLU A 3 9.08 -31.95 12.72
C GLU A 3 9.01 -31.29 11.31
N VAL A 4 8.12 -31.78 10.44
CA VAL A 4 8.00 -31.30 9.04
C VAL A 4 6.70 -30.50 8.82
N ARG A 5 5.88 -30.25 9.84
CA ARG A 5 4.59 -29.55 9.70
C ARG A 5 4.59 -28.06 10.06
N GLU A 6 5.70 -27.51 10.52
CA GLU A 6 5.73 -26.10 10.98
C GLU A 6 6.17 -25.07 9.94
N THR A 7 6.64 -25.49 8.77
CA THR A 7 7.22 -24.56 7.76
C THR A 7 6.28 -24.22 6.60
N THR A 8 5.01 -24.56 6.65
CA THR A 8 4.05 -24.24 5.57
C THR A 8 2.95 -23.28 6.05
N ARG A 9 3.30 -22.35 6.90
CA ARG A 9 2.45 -21.16 7.12
C ARG A 9 2.79 -20.15 6.04
N GLN A 10 2.42 -20.51 4.80
CA GLN A 10 2.71 -19.75 3.60
C GLN A 10 2.01 -18.40 3.66
N GLU A 11 2.78 -17.35 3.46
CA GLU A 11 2.26 -16.05 3.03
C GLU A 11 1.39 -16.29 1.80
N THR A 12 0.08 -16.27 1.98
CA THR A 12 -0.88 -16.66 0.94
C THR A 12 -0.89 -15.65 -0.21
N PHE A 13 -0.47 -14.41 0.05
CA PHE A 13 -0.35 -13.35 -0.95
C PHE A 13 0.58 -12.24 -0.42
N GLN A 14 1.56 -11.84 -1.24
CA GLN A 14 2.41 -10.68 -0.95
C GLN A 14 2.65 -9.88 -2.24
N GLU A 15 2.37 -8.60 -2.19
CA GLU A 15 2.61 -7.66 -3.28
C GLU A 15 3.29 -6.39 -2.74
N ARG A 16 4.31 -5.91 -3.46
CA ARG A 16 4.91 -4.59 -3.21
C ARG A 16 4.46 -3.62 -4.30
N LEU A 17 3.86 -2.52 -3.87
CA LEU A 17 3.37 -1.48 -4.78
C LEU A 17 4.51 -0.53 -5.16
N TRP A 18 5.40 -0.98 -6.06
CA TRP A 18 6.53 -0.17 -6.51
C TRP A 18 6.07 1.02 -7.36
N VAL A 19 6.80 2.13 -7.19
CA VAL A 19 6.68 3.31 -8.05
C VAL A 19 7.07 2.93 -9.49
N PRO A 20 6.33 3.37 -10.52
CA PRO A 20 6.68 3.14 -11.91
C PRO A 20 8.07 3.71 -12.23
N TRP A 21 8.84 3.02 -13.09
CA TRP A 21 10.22 3.38 -13.44
C TRP A 21 10.37 4.81 -14.00
N TRP A 22 9.34 5.35 -14.68
CA TRP A 22 9.34 6.70 -15.25
C TRP A 22 9.29 7.82 -14.19
N TRP A 23 9.00 7.52 -12.94
CA TRP A 23 9.10 8.49 -11.85
C TRP A 23 10.55 8.87 -11.55
N TRP A 24 11.52 7.98 -11.81
CA TRP A 24 12.94 8.24 -11.58
C TRP A 24 13.49 9.32 -12.49
N PRO A 25 13.26 9.31 -13.84
CA PRO A 25 13.61 10.43 -14.71
C PRO A 25 12.92 11.72 -14.30
N PHE A 26 11.64 11.68 -13.93
CA PHE A 26 10.90 12.85 -13.47
C PHE A 26 11.52 13.44 -12.20
N ALA A 27 11.85 12.63 -11.21
CA ALA A 27 12.57 13.05 -10.01
C ALA A 27 13.94 13.67 -10.36
N GLY A 28 14.67 13.09 -11.31
CA GLY A 28 15.92 13.65 -11.83
C GLY A 28 15.77 15.05 -12.41
N VAL A 29 14.72 15.29 -13.18
CA VAL A 29 14.41 16.63 -13.71
C VAL A 29 14.09 17.62 -12.57
N VAL A 30 13.28 17.23 -11.62
CA VAL A 30 12.94 18.07 -10.46
C VAL A 30 14.18 18.42 -9.66
N ILE A 31 15.03 17.45 -9.37
CA ILE A 31 16.32 17.66 -8.68
C ILE A 31 17.18 18.64 -9.49
N ALA A 32 17.33 18.43 -10.81
CA ALA A 32 18.14 19.29 -11.66
C ALA A 32 17.63 20.75 -11.68
N MET A 33 16.31 20.96 -11.69
CA MET A 33 15.72 22.29 -11.60
C MET A 33 16.04 22.96 -10.26
N PHE A 34 15.86 22.26 -9.15
CA PHE A 34 16.22 22.79 -7.82
C PHE A 34 17.71 23.10 -7.69
N VAL A 35 18.55 22.23 -8.24
CA VAL A 35 20.00 22.43 -8.27
C VAL A 35 20.35 23.66 -9.06
N ALA A 36 19.73 23.86 -10.22
CA ALA A 36 19.99 25.03 -11.08
C ALA A 36 19.56 26.37 -10.45
N GLU A 37 18.46 26.35 -9.69
CA GLU A 37 17.90 27.55 -9.05
C GLU A 37 18.63 27.93 -7.73
N VAL A 38 18.90 26.95 -6.89
CA VAL A 38 19.37 27.16 -5.52
C VAL A 38 20.89 27.24 -5.43
N ILE A 39 21.61 26.43 -6.21
CA ILE A 39 23.07 26.30 -6.09
C ILE A 39 23.84 27.60 -6.46
N PRO A 40 23.48 28.35 -7.51
CA PRO A 40 24.25 29.56 -7.86
C PRO A 40 24.29 30.63 -6.78
N GLY A 41 23.30 30.65 -5.88
CA GLY A 41 23.22 31.61 -4.76
C GLY A 41 24.00 31.24 -3.51
N LEU A 42 24.57 30.01 -3.45
CA LEU A 42 25.25 29.52 -2.25
C LEU A 42 26.78 29.61 -2.37
N PRO A 43 27.51 29.94 -1.29
CA PRO A 43 28.95 30.03 -1.32
C PRO A 43 29.64 28.65 -1.22
N GLY A 44 30.63 28.41 -2.05
CA GLY A 44 31.63 27.34 -1.93
C GLY A 44 31.08 25.93 -1.79
N SER A 45 31.47 25.23 -0.74
CA SER A 45 31.12 23.81 -0.49
C SER A 45 29.61 23.58 -0.21
N TRP A 46 28.87 24.62 0.19
CA TRP A 46 27.44 24.53 0.41
C TRP A 46 26.64 24.18 -0.86
N GLN A 47 27.18 24.53 -2.02
CA GLN A 47 26.58 24.14 -3.31
C GLN A 47 26.49 22.61 -3.46
N VAL A 48 27.56 21.89 -3.13
CA VAL A 48 27.59 20.42 -3.23
C VAL A 48 26.67 19.79 -2.18
N TRP A 49 26.79 20.25 -0.92
CA TRP A 49 26.02 19.68 0.18
C TRP A 49 24.50 19.88 0.02
N SER A 50 24.07 21.03 -0.45
CA SER A 50 22.63 21.26 -0.71
C SER A 50 22.09 20.34 -1.80
N GLY A 51 22.85 20.10 -2.89
CA GLY A 51 22.48 19.14 -3.92
C GLY A 51 22.37 17.70 -3.39
N VAL A 52 23.33 17.28 -2.57
CA VAL A 52 23.31 15.96 -1.92
C VAL A 52 22.08 15.81 -1.00
N ILE A 53 21.80 16.81 -0.18
CA ILE A 53 20.67 16.78 0.77
C ILE A 53 19.33 16.72 0.01
N ILE A 54 19.14 17.57 -0.99
CA ILE A 54 17.90 17.57 -1.81
C ILE A 54 17.72 16.20 -2.49
N THR A 55 18.78 15.66 -3.09
CA THR A 55 18.74 14.34 -3.72
C THR A 55 18.36 13.26 -2.71
N ALA A 56 18.99 13.26 -1.54
CA ALA A 56 18.71 12.28 -0.47
C ALA A 56 17.25 12.36 0.01
N ILE A 57 16.71 13.58 0.17
CA ILE A 57 15.31 13.79 0.57
C ILE A 57 14.36 13.25 -0.50
N VAL A 58 14.55 13.58 -1.77
CA VAL A 58 13.68 13.14 -2.86
C VAL A 58 13.74 11.62 -3.03
N VAL A 59 14.92 11.02 -3.00
CA VAL A 59 15.10 9.56 -3.10
C VAL A 59 14.46 8.87 -1.90
N SER A 60 14.68 9.34 -0.68
CA SER A 60 14.08 8.80 0.53
C SER A 60 12.56 8.87 0.47
N TRP A 61 12.01 9.98 0.02
CA TRP A 61 10.58 10.16 -0.16
C TRP A 61 10.01 9.19 -1.21
N LEU A 62 10.65 9.04 -2.38
CA LEU A 62 10.24 8.08 -3.41
C LEU A 62 10.26 6.63 -2.90
N ILE A 63 11.27 6.27 -2.12
CA ILE A 63 11.36 4.95 -1.50
C ILE A 63 10.19 4.76 -0.52
N THR A 64 9.96 5.72 0.37
CA THR A 64 8.89 5.65 1.39
C THR A 64 7.50 5.56 0.75
N VAL A 65 7.23 6.36 -0.28
CA VAL A 65 5.96 6.33 -1.01
C VAL A 65 5.81 5.05 -1.84
N GLY A 66 6.93 4.53 -2.37
CA GLY A 66 6.95 3.36 -3.25
C GLY A 66 6.84 2.02 -2.52
N ILE A 67 7.20 1.93 -1.24
CA ILE A 67 7.21 0.68 -0.50
C ILE A 67 5.98 0.60 0.41
N ALA A 68 4.82 0.34 -0.18
CA ALA A 68 3.66 -0.06 0.59
C ALA A 68 3.44 -1.57 0.39
N PRO A 69 3.79 -2.42 1.37
CA PRO A 69 3.50 -3.85 1.27
C PRO A 69 1.99 -4.07 1.40
N VAL A 70 1.44 -4.88 0.51
CA VAL A 70 0.09 -5.42 0.62
C VAL A 70 0.23 -6.93 0.65
N GLY A 71 -0.31 -7.56 1.65
CA GLY A 71 -0.20 -9.00 1.81
C GLY A 71 -1.30 -9.58 2.69
N VAL A 72 -1.49 -10.88 2.55
CA VAL A 72 -2.36 -11.69 3.39
C VAL A 72 -1.46 -12.69 4.09
N ASP A 73 -1.35 -12.60 5.39
CA ASP A 73 -0.56 -13.49 6.24
C ASP A 73 -1.48 -14.34 7.15
N ALA A 74 -0.89 -15.11 8.05
CA ALA A 74 -1.67 -15.95 8.98
C ALA A 74 -2.53 -15.15 9.98
N GLU A 75 -2.28 -13.84 10.13
CA GLU A 75 -2.95 -12.99 11.10
C GLU A 75 -4.02 -12.10 10.48
N GLY A 76 -4.00 -11.91 9.14
CA GLY A 76 -4.98 -11.08 8.46
C GLY A 76 -4.45 -10.37 7.22
N LEU A 77 -5.17 -9.33 6.80
CA LEU A 77 -4.78 -8.42 5.72
C LEU A 77 -3.80 -7.39 6.26
N ARG A 78 -2.62 -7.33 5.65
CA ARG A 78 -1.66 -6.25 5.87
C ARG A 78 -1.71 -5.27 4.69
N ALA A 79 -1.88 -4.00 4.97
CA ALA A 79 -1.86 -2.95 3.97
C ALA A 79 -1.02 -1.76 4.49
N GLY A 80 0.21 -1.63 3.99
CA GLY A 80 1.18 -0.67 4.50
C GLY A 80 1.60 -0.99 5.93
N ALA A 81 1.39 -0.05 6.84
CA ALA A 81 1.68 -0.21 8.26
C ALA A 81 0.52 -0.82 9.06
N ALA A 82 -0.70 -0.85 8.49
CA ALA A 82 -1.89 -1.32 9.17
C ALA A 82 -2.14 -2.81 8.92
N LYS A 83 -2.76 -3.45 9.91
CA LYS A 83 -3.21 -4.84 9.85
C LYS A 83 -4.69 -4.92 10.18
N LEU A 84 -5.43 -5.73 9.42
CA LEU A 84 -6.82 -6.07 9.67
C LEU A 84 -6.89 -7.57 9.97
N PRO A 85 -7.24 -7.98 11.20
CA PRO A 85 -7.37 -9.39 11.54
C PRO A 85 -8.55 -10.02 10.80
N TYR A 86 -8.51 -11.33 10.54
CA TYR A 86 -9.60 -12.03 9.84
C TYR A 86 -10.95 -11.90 10.55
N SER A 87 -10.95 -11.85 11.87
CA SER A 87 -12.17 -11.66 12.68
C SER A 87 -12.91 -10.34 12.38
N ALA A 88 -12.19 -9.34 11.86
CA ALA A 88 -12.74 -8.04 11.49
C ALA A 88 -12.96 -7.88 9.97
N VAL A 89 -12.63 -8.90 9.17
CA VAL A 89 -12.86 -8.90 7.72
C VAL A 89 -14.30 -9.28 7.43
N GLY A 90 -15.04 -8.38 6.81
CA GLY A 90 -16.39 -8.62 6.31
C GLY A 90 -16.40 -8.90 4.80
N ALA A 91 -17.34 -8.29 4.09
CA ALA A 91 -17.50 -8.52 2.65
C ALA A 91 -16.28 -8.02 1.85
N VAL A 92 -15.70 -8.90 1.04
CA VAL A 92 -14.58 -8.62 0.15
C VAL A 92 -15.07 -8.49 -1.28
N ARG A 93 -14.86 -7.33 -1.90
CA ARG A 93 -15.32 -7.02 -3.28
C ARG A 93 -14.18 -6.44 -4.11
N ILE A 94 -14.10 -6.89 -5.38
CA ILE A 94 -13.24 -6.25 -6.37
C ILE A 94 -13.97 -5.00 -6.85
N VAL A 95 -13.26 -3.86 -6.85
CA VAL A 95 -13.84 -2.56 -7.17
C VAL A 95 -13.41 -2.12 -8.56
N GLU A 96 -14.39 -1.76 -9.38
CA GLU A 96 -14.15 -1.17 -10.69
C GLU A 96 -13.62 0.26 -10.58
N PRO A 97 -12.89 0.76 -11.61
CA PRO A 97 -12.29 2.09 -11.58
C PRO A 97 -13.29 3.24 -11.35
N ALA A 98 -14.50 3.11 -11.88
CA ALA A 98 -15.57 4.10 -11.69
C ALA A 98 -16.04 4.15 -10.24
N THR A 99 -16.32 2.99 -9.64
CA THR A 99 -16.70 2.86 -8.24
C THR A 99 -15.57 3.30 -7.30
N ARG A 100 -14.32 2.94 -7.62
CA ARG A 100 -13.15 3.43 -6.88
C ARG A 100 -13.11 4.96 -6.84
N LYS A 101 -13.30 5.62 -8.00
CA LYS A 101 -13.31 7.09 -8.07
C LYS A 101 -14.44 7.70 -7.22
N ALA A 102 -15.60 7.07 -7.18
CA ALA A 102 -16.71 7.49 -6.33
C ALA A 102 -16.38 7.34 -4.84
N LEU A 103 -15.78 6.20 -4.43
CA LEU A 103 -15.35 5.95 -3.06
C LEU A 103 -14.19 6.84 -2.59
N LEU A 104 -13.36 7.33 -3.50
CA LEU A 104 -12.31 8.33 -3.21
C LEU A 104 -12.83 9.77 -3.22
N GLY A 105 -14.09 9.97 -3.58
CA GLY A 105 -14.75 11.25 -3.69
C GLY A 105 -16.04 11.29 -2.86
N PRO A 106 -17.13 11.82 -3.43
CA PRO A 106 -18.35 12.14 -2.69
C PRO A 106 -19.08 10.97 -2.05
N ALA A 107 -18.85 9.73 -2.53
CA ALA A 107 -19.48 8.52 -2.00
C ALA A 107 -18.58 7.79 -0.97
N GLY A 108 -17.40 8.33 -0.66
CA GLY A 108 -16.48 7.77 0.32
C GLY A 108 -16.82 8.21 1.75
N ASP A 109 -16.40 7.39 2.71
CA ASP A 109 -16.40 7.76 4.13
C ASP A 109 -15.00 8.31 4.47
N ASP A 110 -14.93 9.44 5.17
CA ASP A 110 -13.68 10.10 5.58
C ASP A 110 -12.89 9.29 6.63
N ARG A 111 -13.56 8.35 7.31
CA ARG A 111 -12.95 7.42 8.26
C ARG A 111 -12.39 6.15 7.60
N ALA A 112 -12.67 5.94 6.30
CA ALA A 112 -12.22 4.75 5.60
C ALA A 112 -10.68 4.68 5.51
N TYR A 113 -10.12 3.47 5.65
CA TYR A 113 -8.70 3.28 5.41
C TYR A 113 -8.39 3.15 3.92
N LEU A 114 -7.67 4.13 3.38
CA LEU A 114 -7.38 4.24 1.96
C LEU A 114 -5.88 4.00 1.68
N LEU A 115 -5.53 2.80 1.23
CA LEU A 115 -4.21 2.51 0.67
C LEU A 115 -4.31 2.47 -0.87
N THR A 116 -4.45 3.64 -1.47
CA THR A 116 -4.62 3.77 -2.92
C THR A 116 -3.36 4.32 -3.58
N ARG A 117 -3.10 3.86 -4.81
CA ARG A 117 -2.04 4.34 -5.68
C ARG A 117 -2.62 4.64 -7.06
N ASP A 118 -2.41 5.86 -7.56
CA ASP A 118 -3.03 6.33 -8.83
C ASP A 118 -2.50 5.57 -10.04
N TRP A 119 -1.28 5.05 -9.96
CA TRP A 119 -0.69 4.22 -11.02
C TRP A 119 -1.14 2.75 -10.99
N ILE A 120 -1.97 2.35 -10.02
CA ILE A 120 -2.54 1.00 -9.90
C ILE A 120 -4.05 1.09 -10.06
N ARG A 121 -4.57 0.48 -11.13
CA ARG A 121 -6.00 0.56 -11.47
C ARG A 121 -6.86 -0.41 -10.66
N GLY A 122 -6.31 -1.58 -10.29
CA GLY A 122 -7.03 -2.58 -9.51
C GLY A 122 -7.18 -2.16 -8.05
N SER A 123 -8.34 -2.44 -7.47
CA SER A 123 -8.60 -2.19 -6.06
C SER A 123 -9.52 -3.25 -5.48
N VAL A 124 -9.33 -3.53 -4.20
CA VAL A 124 -10.21 -4.40 -3.42
C VAL A 124 -10.79 -3.57 -2.27
N TYR A 125 -12.10 -3.67 -2.11
CA TYR A 125 -12.86 -3.16 -0.99
C TYR A 125 -13.00 -4.28 0.04
N VAL A 126 -12.70 -3.99 1.28
CA VAL A 126 -12.82 -4.90 2.42
C VAL A 126 -13.65 -4.20 3.48
N GLU A 127 -14.82 -4.72 3.78
CA GLU A 127 -15.66 -4.24 4.86
C GLU A 127 -15.05 -4.60 6.22
N VAL A 128 -15.13 -3.70 7.18
CA VAL A 128 -14.70 -3.96 8.55
C VAL A 128 -15.94 -4.23 9.40
N VAL A 129 -15.96 -5.39 10.06
CA VAL A 129 -17.09 -5.84 10.91
C VAL A 129 -16.73 -5.84 12.39
N ASP A 130 -15.90 -4.88 12.81
CA ASP A 130 -15.53 -4.68 14.20
C ASP A 130 -16.24 -3.43 14.75
N ASP A 131 -17.15 -3.61 15.70
CA ASP A 131 -17.90 -2.50 16.32
C ASP A 131 -17.00 -1.53 17.12
N GLN A 132 -15.76 -1.95 17.46
CA GLN A 132 -14.80 -1.12 18.17
C GLN A 132 -13.87 -0.33 17.23
N ASP A 133 -13.80 -0.71 15.94
CA ASP A 133 -13.01 0.01 14.94
C ASP A 133 -13.87 1.09 14.28
N PRO A 134 -13.49 2.38 14.37
CA PRO A 134 -14.21 3.45 13.71
C PRO A 134 -14.11 3.42 12.17
N VAL A 135 -13.25 2.56 11.60
CA VAL A 135 -13.01 2.42 10.16
C VAL A 135 -14.07 1.52 9.54
N PRO A 136 -14.95 2.03 8.66
CA PRO A 136 -16.04 1.23 8.09
C PRO A 136 -15.57 0.25 7.01
N TYR A 137 -14.52 0.61 6.28
CA TYR A 137 -13.95 -0.24 5.22
C TYR A 137 -12.52 0.14 4.87
N TRP A 138 -11.83 -0.81 4.24
CA TRP A 138 -10.52 -0.62 3.64
C TRP A 138 -10.64 -0.63 2.12
N LEU A 139 -9.99 0.33 1.45
CA LEU A 139 -9.85 0.37 0.00
C LEU A 139 -8.37 0.23 -0.35
N VAL A 140 -7.97 -0.95 -0.83
CA VAL A 140 -6.58 -1.31 -1.07
C VAL A 140 -6.30 -1.46 -2.55
N SER A 141 -5.32 -0.71 -3.08
CA SER A 141 -4.84 -0.88 -4.46
C SER A 141 -3.99 -2.13 -4.59
N THR A 142 -4.21 -2.87 -5.66
CA THR A 142 -3.42 -4.07 -6.01
C THR A 142 -3.40 -4.28 -7.52
N ARG A 143 -2.31 -4.84 -8.04
CA ARG A 143 -2.23 -5.27 -9.46
C ARG A 143 -2.97 -6.58 -9.72
N HIS A 144 -3.24 -7.35 -8.65
CA HIS A 144 -3.87 -8.66 -8.72
C HIS A 144 -5.12 -8.75 -7.82
N PRO A 145 -6.19 -7.97 -8.09
CA PRO A 145 -7.36 -7.89 -7.21
C PRO A 145 -8.06 -9.23 -7.00
N ALA A 146 -8.09 -10.06 -8.04
CA ALA A 146 -8.69 -11.40 -7.94
C ALA A 146 -7.89 -12.33 -7.01
N ARG A 147 -6.56 -12.25 -7.03
CA ARG A 147 -5.70 -13.06 -6.14
C ARG A 147 -5.82 -12.60 -4.69
N LEU A 148 -5.79 -11.30 -4.45
CA LEU A 148 -5.96 -10.74 -3.11
C LEU A 148 -7.33 -11.11 -2.53
N ALA A 149 -8.41 -10.93 -3.29
CA ALA A 149 -9.75 -11.27 -2.86
C ALA A 149 -9.93 -12.78 -2.61
N ALA A 150 -9.32 -13.63 -3.46
CA ALA A 150 -9.34 -15.07 -3.26
C ALA A 150 -8.53 -15.52 -2.03
N ALA A 151 -7.39 -14.87 -1.77
CA ALA A 151 -6.57 -15.15 -0.58
C ALA A 151 -7.34 -14.82 0.70
N LEU A 152 -8.00 -13.65 0.75
CA LEU A 152 -8.81 -13.25 1.90
C LEU A 152 -9.99 -14.20 2.16
N ARG A 153 -10.71 -14.60 1.12
CA ARG A 153 -11.85 -15.53 1.27
C ARG A 153 -11.44 -16.93 1.72
N ARG A 154 -10.31 -17.47 1.22
CA ARG A 154 -9.82 -18.79 1.64
C ARG A 154 -9.39 -18.78 3.10
N ALA A 155 -8.77 -17.71 3.54
CA ALA A 155 -8.32 -17.59 4.91
C ALA A 155 -9.48 -17.40 5.89
N ASP A 156 -10.61 -16.85 5.43
CA ASP A 156 -11.87 -16.77 6.18
C ASP A 156 -12.52 -18.18 6.31
N ASP A 157 -12.49 -18.97 5.22
CA ASP A 157 -13.00 -20.35 5.22
C ASP A 157 -12.15 -21.33 6.08
N ASP A 158 -10.82 -21.09 6.17
CA ASP A 158 -9.88 -21.88 6.96
C ASP A 158 -9.76 -21.36 8.44
N GLY A 159 -10.48 -20.31 8.79
CA GLY A 159 -10.58 -19.80 10.16
C GLY A 159 -11.12 -20.87 11.12
N PRO A 160 -10.73 -20.85 12.41
CA PRO A 160 -11.15 -21.87 13.35
C PRO A 160 -12.68 -21.89 13.41
N ALA A 161 -13.25 -23.02 12.97
CA ALA A 161 -14.67 -23.29 13.14
C ALA A 161 -15.02 -23.06 14.60
N THR A 162 -15.76 -21.99 14.86
CA THR A 162 -16.31 -21.68 16.17
C THR A 162 -17.32 -22.78 16.51
N PHE A 163 -16.91 -23.71 17.40
CA PHE A 163 -17.81 -24.65 18.04
C PHE A 163 -18.42 -24.01 19.25
#